data_72bfe12450255132fa89a362b22d0b93
#
_entry.id   72bfe12450255132fa89a362b22d0b93
#
_cell.length_a   1.000
_cell.length_b   1.000
_cell.length_c   1.000
_cell.angle_alpha   90.00
_cell.angle_beta   90.00
_cell.angle_gamma   90.00
#
_symmetry.space_group_name_H-M   'P 1'
#
loop_
_entity.id
_entity.type
_entity.pdbx_description
1 polymer ?
#
loop_
_entity_poly.entity_id
_entity_poly.type
_entity_poly.pdbx_seq_one_letter_code
_entity_poly.pdbx_strand_id
1 'polypeptide(L)'
;SDQEILAEYTVDSVYEHKTFSSAEENCRYKIKKGDTCDFVFLLAKTADAFEGVTNYHACISELDTVKKAWRRKLGKIQVKTPDESINVMMNGWLQYQTISCRLCGRTAFYQCGGAYGFRDQLQDSLALLYTEPDEVRNRILLHASRQYEEGDVQHWWHPPRNAGIRSRYSDDLLWLPY
;
A
#
# COMPACT_ATOMS: atom_id res chain seq x y z
N SER A 1 19.84 32.76 27.63
CA SER A 1 19.99 32.92 26.19
C SER A 1 18.95 32.03 25.50
N ASP A 2 18.01 32.65 24.80
CA ASP A 2 17.00 31.95 24.01
C ASP A 2 17.72 31.15 22.92
N GLN A 3 17.70 29.83 23.01
CA GLN A 3 18.17 28.97 21.93
C GLN A 3 17.06 28.93 20.88
N GLU A 4 17.33 29.52 19.72
CA GLU A 4 16.51 29.31 18.53
C GLU A 4 16.80 27.92 17.99
N ILE A 5 15.76 27.10 17.80
CA ILE A 5 15.83 25.84 17.08
C ILE A 5 15.48 26.15 15.63
N LEU A 6 16.41 25.84 14.72
CA LEU A 6 16.18 25.94 13.28
C LEU A 6 15.80 24.56 12.77
N ALA A 7 14.61 24.43 12.19
CA ALA A 7 14.24 23.27 11.39
C ALA A 7 14.37 23.63 9.91
N GLU A 8 15.18 22.87 9.18
CA GLU A 8 15.36 23.03 7.74
C GLU A 8 14.93 21.72 7.06
N TYR A 9 14.10 21.85 6.04
CA TYR A 9 13.68 20.71 5.23
C TYR A 9 13.55 21.11 3.76
N THR A 10 13.83 20.18 2.90
CA THR A 10 13.68 20.30 1.45
C THR A 10 12.46 19.49 1.03
N VAL A 11 11.54 20.06 0.30
CA VAL A 11 10.29 19.39 -0.12
C VAL A 11 10.05 19.66 -1.60
N ASP A 12 9.90 18.57 -2.37
CA ASP A 12 9.15 18.59 -3.62
C ASP A 12 7.67 18.54 -3.24
N SER A 13 6.99 19.66 -3.26
CA SER A 13 5.69 19.74 -2.63
C SER A 13 4.59 20.26 -3.55
N VAL A 14 3.40 19.75 -3.31
CA VAL A 14 2.17 20.45 -3.66
C VAL A 14 1.82 21.34 -2.46
N TYR A 15 1.93 22.64 -2.61
CA TYR A 15 1.56 23.59 -1.60
C TYR A 15 0.50 24.56 -2.16
N GLU A 16 -0.57 24.83 -1.44
CA GLU A 16 -1.68 25.68 -1.88
C GLU A 16 -2.21 25.38 -3.29
N HIS A 17 -2.38 24.10 -3.62
CA HIS A 17 -2.79 23.63 -4.95
C HIS A 17 -1.81 23.97 -6.08
N LYS A 18 -0.57 24.32 -5.77
CA LYS A 18 0.49 24.49 -6.75
C LYS A 18 1.37 23.24 -6.79
N THR A 19 1.53 22.69 -7.97
CA THR A 19 2.48 21.60 -8.20
C THR A 19 3.85 22.21 -8.42
N PHE A 20 4.77 21.93 -7.51
CA PHE A 20 6.18 22.25 -7.71
C PHE A 20 6.85 21.07 -8.40
N SER A 21 7.09 21.20 -9.69
CA SER A 21 7.89 20.23 -10.42
C SER A 21 9.36 20.62 -10.29
N SER A 22 10.15 19.83 -9.62
CA SER A 22 11.62 19.85 -9.60
C SER A 22 12.34 21.06 -9.04
N ALA A 23 11.70 21.98 -8.35
CA ALA A 23 12.40 23.02 -7.60
C ALA A 23 12.52 22.58 -6.14
N GLU A 24 13.74 22.41 -5.66
CA GLU A 24 14.02 22.30 -4.23
C GLU A 24 13.65 23.62 -3.55
N GLU A 25 12.52 23.65 -2.85
CA GLU A 25 12.20 24.75 -1.95
C GLU A 25 12.73 24.43 -0.56
N ASN A 26 13.71 25.20 -0.13
CA ASN A 26 14.18 25.18 1.23
C ASN A 26 13.31 26.13 2.08
N CYS A 27 12.50 25.54 2.95
CA CYS A 27 11.72 26.30 3.93
C CYS A 27 12.45 26.27 5.28
N ARG A 28 12.74 27.46 5.82
CA ARG A 28 13.40 27.62 7.10
C ARG A 28 12.45 28.22 8.12
N TYR A 29 12.19 27.52 9.21
CA TYR A 29 11.34 27.97 10.30
C TYR A 29 12.18 28.24 11.55
N LYS A 30 11.91 29.37 12.22
CA LYS A 30 12.46 29.69 13.52
C LYS A 30 11.45 29.38 14.59
N ILE A 31 11.78 28.47 15.48
CA ILE A 31 10.97 28.07 16.62
C ILE A 31 11.66 28.59 17.89
N LYS A 32 10.94 29.39 18.69
CA LYS A 32 11.46 29.87 19.97
C LYS A 32 11.40 28.76 21.00
N LYS A 33 12.33 28.78 21.96
CA LYS A 33 12.30 27.84 23.09
C LYS A 33 10.98 27.95 23.85
N GLY A 34 10.26 26.82 23.97
CA GLY A 34 8.96 26.75 24.62
C GLY A 34 7.76 26.79 23.68
N ASP A 35 7.96 27.13 22.41
CA ASP A 35 6.91 27.03 21.41
C ASP A 35 6.76 25.57 20.93
N THR A 36 5.55 25.21 20.54
CA THR A 36 5.26 23.93 19.88
C THR A 36 4.82 24.21 18.45
N CYS A 37 5.37 23.47 17.50
CA CYS A 37 5.02 23.59 16.09
C CYS A 37 4.83 22.19 15.49
N ASP A 38 3.72 22.00 14.79
CA ASP A 38 3.41 20.76 14.08
C ASP A 38 3.76 20.92 12.60
N PHE A 39 4.51 19.96 12.07
CA PHE A 39 4.83 19.89 10.65
C PHE A 39 4.12 18.70 10.04
N VAL A 40 3.45 18.90 8.91
CA VAL A 40 2.78 17.85 8.16
C VAL A 40 3.43 17.69 6.80
N PHE A 41 3.95 16.51 6.55
CA PHE A 41 4.54 16.13 5.26
C PHE A 41 3.61 15.15 4.56
N LEU A 42 3.23 15.46 3.32
CA LEU A 42 2.33 14.67 2.52
C LEU A 42 3.08 14.14 1.29
N LEU A 43 2.99 12.83 1.07
CA LEU A 43 3.55 12.17 -0.10
C LEU A 43 2.45 11.40 -0.82
N ALA A 44 2.15 11.77 -2.06
CA ALA A 44 1.16 11.10 -2.87
C ALA A 44 1.54 11.08 -4.35
N LYS A 45 0.86 10.23 -5.13
CA LYS A 45 1.05 10.14 -6.57
C LYS A 45 0.40 11.30 -7.34
N THR A 46 -0.66 11.87 -6.78
CA THR A 46 -1.48 12.90 -7.42
C THR A 46 -1.86 13.97 -6.38
N ALA A 47 -2.09 15.19 -6.84
CA ALA A 47 -2.40 16.32 -5.97
C ALA A 47 -3.75 16.20 -5.26
N ASP A 48 -4.74 15.60 -5.90
CA ASP A 48 -6.06 15.34 -5.36
C ASP A 48 -6.05 14.41 -4.13
N ALA A 49 -5.02 13.58 -3.99
CA ALA A 49 -4.84 12.74 -2.80
C ALA A 49 -4.58 13.54 -1.51
N PHE A 50 -4.30 14.84 -1.62
CA PHE A 50 -4.10 15.75 -0.48
C PHE A 50 -5.37 16.50 -0.06
N GLU A 51 -6.46 16.35 -0.81
CA GLU A 51 -7.71 17.01 -0.47
C GLU A 51 -8.19 16.61 0.92
N GLY A 52 -8.46 17.61 1.76
CA GLY A 52 -8.93 17.40 3.12
C GLY A 52 -7.85 17.16 4.19
N VAL A 53 -6.60 16.89 3.83
CA VAL A 53 -5.51 16.68 4.79
C VAL A 53 -4.61 17.92 4.84
N THR A 54 -5.08 18.97 5.51
CA THR A 54 -4.43 20.29 5.48
C THR A 54 -3.76 20.68 6.78
N ASN A 55 -3.94 19.92 7.86
CA ASN A 55 -3.39 20.25 9.16
C ASN A 55 -3.20 19.01 10.04
N TYR A 56 -2.56 19.18 11.20
CA TYR A 56 -2.27 18.11 12.15
C TYR A 56 -3.53 17.33 12.59
N HIS A 57 -4.63 18.03 12.88
CA HIS A 57 -5.87 17.37 13.31
C HIS A 57 -6.47 16.49 12.21
N ALA A 58 -6.41 16.92 10.95
CA ALA A 58 -6.82 16.11 9.81
C ALA A 58 -5.94 14.84 9.71
N CYS A 59 -4.62 14.95 9.88
CA CYS A 59 -3.72 13.80 9.88
C CYS A 59 -4.06 12.80 10.99
N ILE A 60 -4.37 13.27 12.20
CA ILE A 60 -4.78 12.38 13.30
C ILE A 60 -6.11 11.69 12.99
N SER A 61 -7.07 12.41 12.41
CA SER A 61 -8.34 11.84 11.96
C SER A 61 -8.14 10.75 10.91
N GLU A 62 -7.28 10.99 9.94
CA GLU A 62 -6.94 9.99 8.92
C GLU A 62 -6.23 8.77 9.52
N LEU A 63 -5.33 8.96 10.48
CA LEU A 63 -4.70 7.86 11.19
C LEU A 63 -5.74 6.97 11.89
N ASP A 64 -6.74 7.58 12.53
CA ASP A 64 -7.82 6.83 13.17
C ASP A 64 -8.70 6.11 12.15
N THR A 65 -8.95 6.70 11.01
CA THR A 65 -9.66 6.08 9.88
C THR A 65 -8.92 4.85 9.37
N VAL A 66 -7.62 4.96 9.16
CA VAL A 66 -6.75 3.83 8.76
C VAL A 66 -6.76 2.73 9.82
N LYS A 67 -6.60 3.07 11.11
CA LYS A 67 -6.65 2.10 12.21
C LYS A 67 -7.99 1.35 12.26
N LYS A 68 -9.11 2.06 12.09
CA LYS A 68 -10.46 1.46 12.05
C LYS A 68 -10.60 0.53 10.85
N ALA A 69 -10.12 0.94 9.68
CA ALA A 69 -10.16 0.11 8.48
C ALA A 69 -9.38 -1.20 8.67
N TRP A 70 -8.17 -1.15 9.22
CA TRP A 70 -7.38 -2.34 9.52
C TRP A 70 -8.04 -3.23 10.58
N ARG A 71 -8.56 -2.68 11.68
CA ARG A 71 -9.29 -3.47 12.69
C ARG A 71 -10.49 -4.18 12.08
N ARG A 72 -11.23 -3.52 11.18
CA ARG A 72 -12.37 -4.14 10.49
C ARG A 72 -11.92 -5.29 9.58
N LYS A 73 -10.85 -5.11 8.81
CA LYS A 73 -10.32 -6.15 7.91
C LYS A 73 -9.83 -7.36 8.69
N LEU A 74 -8.94 -7.13 9.65
CA LEU A 74 -8.32 -8.20 10.43
C LEU A 74 -9.26 -8.84 11.47
N GLY A 75 -10.36 -8.17 11.82
CA GLY A 75 -11.34 -8.65 12.79
C GLY A 75 -12.44 -9.55 12.22
N LYS A 76 -12.47 -9.80 10.90
CA LYS A 76 -13.54 -10.60 10.27
C LYS A 76 -13.53 -12.07 10.69
N ILE A 77 -12.35 -12.64 10.89
CA ILE A 77 -12.16 -13.99 11.40
C ILE A 77 -11.21 -13.90 12.59
N GLN A 78 -11.65 -14.47 13.73
CA GLN A 78 -10.88 -14.47 14.94
C GLN A 78 -10.87 -15.88 15.54
N VAL A 79 -9.70 -16.33 15.97
CA VAL A 79 -9.53 -17.60 16.68
C VAL A 79 -9.11 -17.33 18.13
N LYS A 80 -9.50 -18.20 19.01
CA LYS A 80 -9.06 -18.19 20.41
C LYS A 80 -8.57 -19.60 20.77
N THR A 81 -7.27 -19.70 20.96
CA THR A 81 -6.60 -20.95 21.34
C THR A 81 -5.90 -20.79 22.68
N PRO A 82 -5.50 -21.88 23.33
CA PRO A 82 -4.68 -21.81 24.54
C PRO A 82 -3.27 -21.23 24.30
N ASP A 83 -2.79 -21.22 23.06
CA ASP A 83 -1.49 -20.69 22.66
C ASP A 83 -1.66 -19.28 22.10
N GLU A 84 -1.13 -18.29 22.83
CA GLU A 84 -1.23 -16.88 22.46
C GLU A 84 -0.44 -16.57 21.19
N SER A 85 0.63 -17.29 20.88
CA SER A 85 1.40 -17.08 19.65
C SER A 85 0.57 -17.43 18.42
N ILE A 86 -0.24 -18.47 18.49
CA ILE A 86 -1.21 -18.82 17.44
C ILE A 86 -2.27 -17.73 17.30
N ASN A 87 -2.78 -17.22 18.40
CA ASN A 87 -3.79 -16.15 18.36
C ASN A 87 -3.25 -14.89 17.66
N VAL A 88 -2.04 -14.46 18.00
CA VAL A 88 -1.38 -13.30 17.36
C VAL A 88 -1.18 -13.53 15.86
N MET A 89 -0.70 -14.70 15.47
CA MET A 89 -0.45 -15.03 14.07
C MET A 89 -1.75 -15.07 13.26
N MET A 90 -2.75 -15.77 13.74
CA MET A 90 -4.00 -16.00 13.00
C MET A 90 -4.91 -14.77 12.99
N ASN A 91 -4.99 -14.02 14.09
CA ASN A 91 -5.92 -12.90 14.23
C ASN A 91 -5.43 -11.59 13.61
N GLY A 92 -4.22 -11.56 13.09
CA GLY A 92 -3.71 -10.31 12.51
C GLY A 92 -2.53 -10.49 11.57
N TRP A 93 -1.44 -11.08 12.07
CA TRP A 93 -0.16 -11.04 11.39
C TRP A 93 -0.17 -11.66 10.00
N LEU A 94 -0.73 -12.85 9.83
CA LEU A 94 -0.75 -13.55 8.54
C LEU A 94 -1.60 -12.80 7.49
N GLN A 95 -2.78 -12.32 7.88
CA GLN A 95 -3.62 -11.53 6.97
C GLN A 95 -2.97 -10.19 6.62
N TYR A 96 -2.40 -9.52 7.62
CA TYR A 96 -1.67 -8.26 7.40
C TYR A 96 -0.52 -8.45 6.41
N GLN A 97 0.29 -9.49 6.57
CA GLN A 97 1.39 -9.83 5.66
C GLN A 97 0.88 -10.05 4.23
N THR A 98 -0.17 -10.83 4.08
CA THR A 98 -0.76 -11.09 2.75
C THR A 98 -1.22 -9.81 2.09
N ILE A 99 -1.98 -8.99 2.78
CA ILE A 99 -2.52 -7.74 2.23
C ILE A 99 -1.39 -6.75 1.95
N SER A 100 -0.57 -6.45 2.95
CA SER A 100 0.43 -5.38 2.85
C SER A 100 1.60 -5.75 1.96
N CYS A 101 2.18 -6.94 2.16
CA CYS A 101 3.41 -7.31 1.46
C CYS A 101 3.12 -7.95 0.11
N ARG A 102 2.17 -8.89 0.05
CA ARG A 102 1.95 -9.65 -1.18
C ARG A 102 1.05 -8.91 -2.15
N LEU A 103 -0.10 -8.44 -1.72
CA LEU A 103 -1.06 -7.79 -2.63
C LEU A 103 -0.75 -6.32 -2.88
N CYS A 104 -0.50 -5.53 -1.85
CA CYS A 104 -0.23 -4.10 -2.00
C CYS A 104 1.22 -3.82 -2.40
N GLY A 105 2.18 -4.35 -1.66
CA GLY A 105 3.61 -4.16 -1.89
C GLY A 105 4.17 -4.95 -3.06
N ARG A 106 3.49 -6.03 -3.44
CA ARG A 106 3.94 -6.95 -4.50
C ARG A 106 5.40 -7.39 -4.31
N THR A 107 5.69 -7.76 -3.08
CA THR A 107 7.02 -8.24 -2.69
C THR A 107 7.27 -9.64 -3.22
N ALA A 108 8.33 -9.82 -3.98
CA ALA A 108 8.86 -11.13 -4.30
C ALA A 108 9.68 -11.69 -3.12
N PHE A 109 10.02 -12.98 -3.19
CA PHE A 109 10.77 -13.65 -2.13
C PHE A 109 12.15 -13.01 -1.89
N TYR A 110 12.79 -12.54 -2.94
CA TYR A 110 14.15 -11.99 -2.89
C TYR A 110 14.20 -10.46 -2.80
N GLN A 111 13.16 -9.76 -3.28
CA GLN A 111 13.17 -8.29 -3.35
C GLN A 111 11.77 -7.72 -3.56
N CYS A 112 11.60 -6.45 -3.19
CA CYS A 112 10.38 -5.69 -3.48
C CYS A 112 10.41 -5.20 -4.92
N GLY A 113 10.04 -6.07 -5.87
CA GLY A 113 10.06 -5.74 -7.30
C GLY A 113 8.92 -4.83 -7.76
N GLY A 114 7.81 -4.79 -7.02
CA GLY A 114 6.61 -4.04 -7.38
C GLY A 114 5.88 -4.55 -8.63
N ALA A 115 6.28 -5.67 -9.19
CA ALA A 115 5.59 -6.32 -10.29
C ALA A 115 4.35 -7.08 -9.82
N TYR A 116 3.32 -7.13 -10.66
CA TYR A 116 2.30 -8.16 -10.54
C TYR A 116 2.88 -9.46 -11.08
N GLY A 117 2.77 -10.55 -10.31
CA GLY A 117 3.02 -11.91 -10.80
C GLY A 117 1.68 -12.58 -11.07
N PHE A 118 1.51 -13.22 -12.22
CA PHE A 118 0.22 -13.83 -12.57
C PHE A 118 -0.19 -14.90 -11.56
N ARG A 119 0.64 -15.89 -11.40
CA ARG A 119 0.45 -16.97 -10.41
C ARG A 119 0.47 -16.45 -8.98
N ASP A 120 1.53 -15.70 -8.65
CA ASP A 120 1.81 -15.34 -7.25
C ASP A 120 0.65 -14.61 -6.59
N GLN A 121 0.07 -13.62 -7.27
CA GLN A 121 -1.01 -12.84 -6.69
C GLN A 121 -2.36 -13.52 -6.72
N LEU A 122 -2.65 -14.37 -7.69
CA LEU A 122 -3.83 -15.23 -7.65
C LEU A 122 -3.76 -16.19 -6.48
N GLN A 123 -2.61 -16.87 -6.30
CA GLN A 123 -2.38 -17.74 -5.17
C GLN A 123 -2.49 -17.03 -3.83
N ASP A 124 -1.86 -15.87 -3.68
CA ASP A 124 -1.91 -15.08 -2.46
C ASP A 124 -3.32 -14.61 -2.12
N SER A 125 -4.14 -14.30 -3.14
CA SER A 125 -5.52 -13.86 -2.96
C SER A 125 -6.43 -14.92 -2.35
N LEU A 126 -6.11 -16.21 -2.49
CA LEU A 126 -6.87 -17.30 -1.86
C LEU A 126 -6.97 -17.15 -0.34
N ALA A 127 -5.92 -16.60 0.30
CA ALA A 127 -5.94 -16.35 1.74
C ALA A 127 -7.01 -15.34 2.18
N LEU A 128 -7.55 -14.55 1.25
CA LEU A 128 -8.55 -13.52 1.50
C LEU A 128 -9.95 -13.90 1.03
N LEU A 129 -10.14 -15.09 0.52
CA LEU A 129 -11.42 -15.51 -0.09
C LEU A 129 -12.61 -15.33 0.84
N TYR A 130 -12.45 -15.63 2.13
CA TYR A 130 -13.49 -15.53 3.14
C TYR A 130 -13.57 -14.16 3.83
N THR A 131 -12.50 -13.37 3.77
CA THR A 131 -12.43 -12.09 4.49
C THR A 131 -12.63 -10.88 3.57
N GLU A 132 -12.13 -10.92 2.34
CA GLU A 132 -12.18 -9.82 1.38
C GLU A 132 -12.56 -10.33 -0.03
N PRO A 133 -13.75 -10.96 -0.22
CA PRO A 133 -14.13 -11.57 -1.50
C PRO A 133 -14.16 -10.58 -2.67
N ASP A 134 -14.52 -9.33 -2.43
CA ASP A 134 -14.51 -8.29 -3.47
C ASP A 134 -13.08 -8.00 -3.96
N GLU A 135 -12.10 -7.99 -3.06
CA GLU A 135 -10.69 -7.84 -3.44
C GLU A 135 -10.22 -9.04 -4.26
N VAL A 136 -10.59 -10.25 -3.87
CA VAL A 136 -10.29 -11.47 -4.63
C VAL A 136 -10.91 -11.41 -6.02
N ARG A 137 -12.17 -11.01 -6.13
CA ARG A 137 -12.85 -10.81 -7.41
C ARG A 137 -12.12 -9.81 -8.30
N ASN A 138 -11.70 -8.68 -7.74
CA ASN A 138 -10.96 -7.66 -8.48
C ASN A 138 -9.61 -8.21 -8.98
N ARG A 139 -8.92 -9.05 -8.18
CA ARG A 139 -7.68 -9.72 -8.60
C ARG A 139 -7.91 -10.70 -9.75
N ILE A 140 -8.94 -11.52 -9.67
CA ILE A 140 -9.33 -12.42 -10.76
C ILE A 140 -9.57 -11.64 -12.06
N LEU A 141 -10.36 -10.57 -12.02
CA LEU A 141 -10.65 -9.74 -13.19
C LEU A 141 -9.39 -9.06 -13.75
N LEU A 142 -8.52 -8.55 -12.87
CA LEU A 142 -7.26 -7.98 -13.28
C LEU A 142 -6.37 -9.00 -14.01
N HIS A 143 -6.27 -10.22 -13.48
CA HIS A 143 -5.44 -11.26 -14.06
C HIS A 143 -6.06 -11.82 -15.35
N ALA A 144 -7.38 -11.96 -15.41
CA ALA A 144 -8.09 -12.32 -16.64
C ALA A 144 -7.81 -11.33 -17.78
N SER A 145 -7.67 -10.04 -17.47
CA SER A 145 -7.27 -9.04 -18.48
C SER A 145 -5.83 -9.18 -18.99
N ARG A 146 -5.04 -10.10 -18.43
CA ARG A 146 -3.65 -10.38 -18.80
C ARG A 146 -3.48 -11.72 -19.52
N GLN A 147 -4.57 -12.36 -19.85
CA GLN A 147 -4.57 -13.56 -20.69
C GLN A 147 -4.58 -13.15 -22.17
N TYR A 148 -3.81 -13.87 -22.96
CA TYR A 148 -3.76 -13.72 -24.42
C TYR A 148 -4.81 -14.60 -25.09
N GLU A 149 -5.15 -14.29 -26.35
CA GLU A 149 -6.13 -15.05 -27.12
C GLU A 149 -5.75 -16.52 -27.28
N GLU A 150 -4.44 -16.81 -27.30
CA GLU A 150 -3.90 -18.17 -27.39
C GLU A 150 -4.01 -18.96 -26.08
N GLY A 151 -4.48 -18.31 -24.99
CA GLY A 151 -4.73 -18.93 -23.70
C GLY A 151 -3.57 -18.85 -22.72
N ASP A 152 -2.37 -18.49 -23.14
CA ASP A 152 -1.25 -18.22 -22.25
C ASP A 152 -1.39 -16.82 -21.63
N VAL A 153 -0.51 -16.48 -20.68
CA VAL A 153 -0.68 -15.29 -19.84
C VAL A 153 0.60 -14.46 -19.76
N GLN A 154 0.45 -13.20 -19.35
CA GLN A 154 1.56 -12.36 -19.00
C GLN A 154 2.09 -12.80 -17.62
N HIS A 155 3.26 -13.41 -17.59
CA HIS A 155 3.86 -14.00 -16.37
C HIS A 155 4.01 -12.99 -15.25
N TRP A 156 4.53 -11.78 -15.58
CA TRP A 156 4.57 -10.64 -14.68
C TRP A 156 4.52 -9.32 -15.46
N TRP A 157 4.08 -8.24 -14.78
CA TRP A 157 4.03 -6.89 -15.36
C TRP A 157 4.17 -5.80 -14.31
N HIS A 158 4.64 -4.62 -14.73
CA HIS A 158 4.78 -3.44 -13.90
C HIS A 158 3.73 -2.38 -14.26
N PRO A 159 2.86 -1.97 -13.31
CA PRO A 159 2.03 -0.78 -13.49
C PRO A 159 2.90 0.50 -13.46
N PRO A 160 2.45 1.64 -14.02
CA PRO A 160 1.23 1.80 -14.82
C PRO A 160 1.40 1.41 -16.28
N ARG A 161 2.64 1.19 -16.75
CA ARG A 161 2.93 0.90 -18.15
C ARG A 161 2.52 -0.50 -18.60
N ASN A 162 2.27 -1.37 -17.64
CA ASN A 162 1.95 -2.77 -17.87
C ASN A 162 3.02 -3.53 -18.69
N ALA A 163 4.23 -2.99 -18.74
CA ALA A 163 5.37 -3.67 -19.32
C ALA A 163 5.70 -4.92 -18.50
N GLY A 164 5.90 -6.04 -19.17
CA GLY A 164 6.16 -7.32 -18.53
C GLY A 164 6.55 -8.39 -19.53
N ILE A 165 6.60 -9.63 -19.08
CA ILE A 165 7.04 -10.77 -19.87
C ILE A 165 5.87 -11.73 -20.13
N ARG A 166 5.67 -12.07 -21.38
CA ARG A 166 4.88 -13.23 -21.80
C ARG A 166 5.77 -14.47 -21.68
N SER A 167 5.36 -15.46 -20.94
CA SER A 167 6.11 -16.71 -20.77
C SER A 167 5.18 -17.90 -20.93
N ARG A 168 5.80 -19.06 -21.14
CA ARG A 168 5.09 -20.34 -21.27
C ARG A 168 5.34 -21.22 -20.06
N TYR A 169 5.32 -20.64 -18.86
CA TYR A 169 5.28 -21.42 -17.62
C TYR A 169 3.99 -22.22 -17.58
N SER A 170 4.11 -23.50 -17.42
CA SER A 170 3.01 -24.45 -17.59
C SER A 170 1.91 -24.29 -16.55
N ASP A 171 2.23 -23.77 -15.37
CA ASP A 171 1.29 -23.61 -14.27
C ASP A 171 0.61 -22.23 -14.23
N ASP A 172 1.22 -21.17 -14.80
CA ASP A 172 0.66 -19.82 -14.74
C ASP A 172 -0.80 -19.77 -15.23
N LEU A 173 -1.07 -20.33 -16.40
CA LEU A 173 -2.39 -20.30 -17.02
C LEU A 173 -3.46 -21.10 -16.25
N LEU A 174 -3.05 -22.02 -15.40
CA LEU A 174 -3.96 -22.87 -14.62
C LEU A 174 -4.50 -22.18 -13.36
N TRP A 175 -3.85 -21.13 -12.92
CA TRP A 175 -4.26 -20.41 -11.71
C TRP A 175 -5.51 -19.54 -11.88
N LEU A 176 -5.82 -19.11 -13.11
CA LEU A 176 -7.02 -18.31 -13.35
C LEU A 176 -8.32 -19.15 -13.25
N PRO A 177 -8.42 -20.35 -13.82
CA PRO A 177 -9.60 -21.19 -13.65
C PRO A 177 -9.68 -21.90 -12.28
N TYR A 178 -8.58 -22.00 -11.54
CA TYR A 178 -8.56 -22.55 -10.19
C TYR A 178 -9.25 -21.65 -9.19
#